data_a5dee4b56a358391ff740d95f5c4b5f0
#
_entry.id   a5dee4b56a358391ff740d95f5c4b5f0
#
_cell.length_a   1.000
_cell.length_b   1.000
_cell.length_c   1.000
_cell.angle_alpha   90.00
_cell.angle_beta   90.00
_cell.angle_gamma   90.00
#
_symmetry.space_group_name_H-M   'P 1'
#
loop_
_entity.id
_entity.type
_entity.pdbx_description
1 polymer ?
#
loop_
_entity_poly.entity_id
_entity_poly.type
_entity_poly.pdbx_seq_one_letter_code
_entity_poly.pdbx_strand_id
1 'polypeptide(L)'
;MKPKGRLIIIGGKEDKNGTDPEMQGDNKDFRPKEILELIVAQKDHRIEVITSATSEPASTRDTYRKSFEELGFTNFGFLDLSEDEGDDPECLDLIKNAKTIFFSGGDQCKICEILKSTKIADLIYNKYKEEEDFTVAGTSAGAMCLSSVMIDSAENGEAMLGNDIELVEGLGFLNCVIDTHFVHRGRFGRLAHAVIIHPELLGLGLGEDTALIIEEGHLATCKGSGMAVVISARALKRTNVKDVENGAPVFAENITVDILIDGCKYDLSSEQLIIN
;
A
#
# COMPACT_ATOMS: atom_id res chain seq x y z
N MET A 1 -15.04 -14.27 -4.45
CA MET A 1 -15.79 -13.93 -3.19
C MET A 1 -15.23 -12.62 -2.70
N LYS A 2 -16.07 -11.66 -2.33
CA LYS A 2 -15.61 -10.38 -1.76
C LYS A 2 -14.97 -10.63 -0.38
N PRO A 3 -13.81 -10.02 -0.09
CA PRO A 3 -13.23 -10.10 1.25
C PRO A 3 -14.13 -9.40 2.27
N LYS A 4 -14.18 -9.91 3.48
CA LYS A 4 -14.93 -9.34 4.59
C LYS A 4 -14.10 -8.37 5.42
N GLY A 5 -12.79 -8.62 5.51
CA GLY A 5 -11.83 -7.72 6.14
C GLY A 5 -11.56 -6.50 5.27
N ARG A 6 -10.92 -5.51 5.84
CA ARG A 6 -10.52 -4.28 5.14
C ARG A 6 -9.02 -4.25 4.86
N LEU A 7 -8.66 -3.55 3.79
CA LEU A 7 -7.28 -3.30 3.42
C LEU A 7 -7.00 -1.80 3.55
N ILE A 8 -5.88 -1.42 4.17
CA ILE A 8 -5.45 -0.02 4.29
C ILE A 8 -4.06 0.12 3.67
N ILE A 9 -3.98 0.80 2.53
CA ILE A 9 -2.73 1.08 1.84
C ILE A 9 -2.33 2.53 2.10
N ILE A 10 -1.10 2.75 2.59
CA ILE A 10 -0.61 4.05 3.05
C ILE A 10 0.58 4.48 2.22
N GLY A 11 0.58 5.71 1.75
CA GLY A 11 1.60 6.26 0.86
C GLY A 11 2.98 6.51 1.48
N GLY A 12 3.15 6.24 2.77
CA GLY A 12 4.36 6.46 3.52
C GLY A 12 4.36 7.78 4.29
N LYS A 13 5.31 7.90 5.22
CA LYS A 13 5.45 9.07 6.12
C LYS A 13 4.12 9.50 6.78
N GLU A 14 3.24 8.54 7.04
CA GLU A 14 2.08 8.80 7.89
C GLU A 14 2.54 9.44 9.20
N ASP A 15 1.77 10.42 9.67
CA ASP A 15 2.16 11.16 10.87
C ASP A 15 2.26 10.23 12.10
N LYS A 16 3.42 10.30 12.75
CA LYS A 16 3.75 9.55 13.97
C LYS A 16 3.98 10.47 15.19
N ASN A 17 4.17 11.76 14.93
CA ASN A 17 4.63 12.71 15.93
C ASN A 17 3.61 13.81 16.27
N GLY A 18 2.48 13.86 15.57
CA GLY A 18 1.47 14.92 15.72
C GLY A 18 1.85 16.21 14.97
N THR A 19 2.70 16.11 13.94
CA THR A 19 3.11 17.23 13.11
C THR A 19 2.84 16.93 11.65
N ASP A 20 2.36 17.94 10.90
CA ASP A 20 2.13 17.81 9.47
C ASP A 20 3.42 17.38 8.75
N PRO A 21 3.45 16.20 8.08
CA PRO A 21 4.63 15.71 7.37
C PRO A 21 5.10 16.62 6.25
N GLU A 22 4.20 17.39 5.65
CA GLU A 22 4.50 18.33 4.59
C GLU A 22 5.04 19.68 5.09
N MET A 23 5.00 19.93 6.41
CA MET A 23 5.47 21.16 7.07
C MET A 23 4.88 22.45 6.46
N GLN A 24 3.73 22.37 5.79
CA GLN A 24 3.13 23.49 5.05
C GLN A 24 2.24 24.37 5.92
N GLY A 25 2.17 24.15 7.23
CA GLY A 25 1.57 25.05 8.25
C GLY A 25 0.11 25.44 8.08
N ASP A 26 -0.47 25.33 6.89
CA ASP A 26 -1.81 25.76 6.52
C ASP A 26 -2.70 24.62 5.98
N ASN A 27 -2.27 23.35 6.06
CA ASN A 27 -3.09 22.23 5.63
C ASN A 27 -4.25 22.02 6.63
N LYS A 28 -5.44 22.48 6.24
CA LYS A 28 -6.66 22.43 7.08
C LYS A 28 -7.20 21.00 7.25
N ASP A 29 -6.78 20.08 6.41
CA ASP A 29 -7.24 18.69 6.43
C ASP A 29 -6.32 17.80 7.27
N PHE A 30 -5.14 18.30 7.68
CA PHE A 30 -4.25 17.56 8.56
C PHE A 30 -4.87 17.30 9.94
N ARG A 31 -4.91 16.03 10.31
CA ARG A 31 -5.31 15.57 11.64
C ARG A 31 -4.20 14.69 12.22
N PRO A 32 -3.64 15.05 13.38
CA PRO A 32 -2.55 14.30 13.98
C PRO A 32 -2.85 12.82 14.11
N LYS A 33 -1.99 11.96 13.54
CA LYS A 33 -2.04 10.50 13.62
C LYS A 33 -3.33 9.84 13.11
N GLU A 34 -4.15 10.55 12.33
CA GLU A 34 -5.44 10.04 11.84
C GLU A 34 -5.29 8.68 11.16
N ILE A 35 -4.30 8.53 10.27
CA ILE A 35 -4.10 7.29 9.51
C ILE A 35 -3.76 6.12 10.45
N LEU A 36 -2.88 6.33 11.43
CA LEU A 36 -2.53 5.29 12.38
C LEU A 36 -3.70 4.91 13.30
N GLU A 37 -4.57 5.87 13.64
CA GLU A 37 -5.77 5.58 14.43
C GLU A 37 -6.75 4.67 13.68
N LEU A 38 -6.80 4.75 12.34
CA LEU A 38 -7.70 3.98 11.49
C LEU A 38 -7.31 2.50 11.31
N ILE A 39 -6.07 2.11 11.64
CA ILE A 39 -5.62 0.73 11.42
C ILE A 39 -6.28 -0.31 12.33
N VAL A 40 -6.93 0.12 13.41
CA VAL A 40 -7.68 -0.74 14.32
C VAL A 40 -9.12 -0.28 14.46
N ALA A 41 -10.03 -1.22 14.68
CA ALA A 41 -11.42 -0.92 15.00
C ALA A 41 -11.61 -0.59 16.49
N GLN A 42 -10.82 -1.21 17.39
CA GLN A 42 -10.85 -1.01 18.84
C GLN A 42 -9.43 -0.98 19.38
N LYS A 43 -9.17 -0.13 20.39
CA LYS A 43 -7.81 0.14 20.89
C LYS A 43 -7.14 -1.04 21.62
N ASP A 44 -7.90 -2.04 22.01
CA ASP A 44 -7.44 -3.29 22.62
C ASP A 44 -7.31 -4.46 21.64
N HIS A 45 -7.70 -4.27 20.37
CA HIS A 45 -7.48 -5.25 19.33
C HIS A 45 -5.99 -5.52 19.11
N ARG A 46 -5.64 -6.79 18.96
CA ARG A 46 -4.24 -7.19 18.74
C ARG A 46 -3.74 -6.72 17.37
N ILE A 47 -2.63 -5.98 17.38
CA ILE A 47 -1.87 -5.56 16.21
C ILE A 47 -0.55 -6.34 16.16
N GLU A 48 -0.24 -6.95 15.03
CA GLU A 48 1.11 -7.45 14.74
C GLU A 48 1.73 -6.59 13.64
N VAL A 49 2.86 -5.96 13.96
CA VAL A 49 3.64 -5.15 13.03
C VAL A 49 4.75 -6.01 12.45
N ILE A 50 4.71 -6.25 11.14
CA ILE A 50 5.77 -6.96 10.43
C ILE A 50 6.85 -5.96 10.04
N THR A 51 8.03 -6.10 10.62
CA THR A 51 9.18 -5.19 10.45
C THR A 51 10.29 -5.77 9.56
N SER A 52 10.07 -6.90 8.93
CA SER A 52 11.08 -7.66 8.16
C SER A 52 11.67 -6.89 6.97
N ALA A 53 10.96 -5.91 6.44
CA ALA A 53 11.40 -5.10 5.30
C ALA A 53 12.43 -4.03 5.64
N THR A 54 12.47 -3.56 6.88
CA THR A 54 13.34 -2.44 7.25
C THR A 54 14.77 -2.90 7.54
N SER A 55 15.74 -2.05 7.19
CA SER A 55 17.14 -2.24 7.60
C SER A 55 17.38 -1.87 9.07
N GLU A 56 16.43 -1.17 9.72
CA GLU A 56 16.54 -0.69 11.09
C GLU A 56 15.32 -1.12 11.94
N PRO A 57 15.13 -2.42 12.19
CA PRO A 57 13.93 -2.93 12.87
C PRO A 57 13.77 -2.39 14.29
N ALA A 58 14.85 -2.17 15.04
CA ALA A 58 14.80 -1.64 16.39
C ALA A 58 14.24 -0.20 16.43
N SER A 59 14.75 0.69 15.58
CA SER A 59 14.30 2.08 15.47
C SER A 59 12.85 2.15 15.00
N THR A 60 12.46 1.29 14.03
CA THR A 60 11.09 1.21 13.54
C THR A 60 10.13 0.77 14.64
N ARG A 61 10.49 -0.28 15.42
CA ARG A 61 9.68 -0.74 16.57
C ARG A 61 9.49 0.36 17.61
N ASP A 62 10.56 1.08 17.97
CA ASP A 62 10.47 2.14 18.97
C ASP A 62 9.58 3.29 18.53
N THR A 63 9.64 3.65 17.24
CA THR A 63 8.81 4.69 16.64
C THR A 63 7.33 4.31 16.69
N TYR A 64 6.96 3.11 16.22
CA TYR A 64 5.56 2.67 16.24
C TYR A 64 5.06 2.41 17.67
N ARG A 65 5.89 1.85 18.55
CA ARG A 65 5.53 1.68 19.96
C ARG A 65 5.10 2.99 20.59
N LYS A 66 5.94 4.03 20.46
CA LYS A 66 5.63 5.36 20.97
C LYS A 66 4.31 5.91 20.40
N SER A 67 4.13 5.83 19.08
CA SER A 67 2.93 6.32 18.42
C SER A 67 1.67 5.57 18.87
N PHE A 68 1.74 4.25 19.01
CA PHE A 68 0.63 3.41 19.46
C PHE A 68 0.26 3.64 20.92
N GLU A 69 1.26 3.79 21.80
CA GLU A 69 1.03 4.16 23.21
C GLU A 69 0.36 5.53 23.32
N GLU A 70 0.80 6.52 22.54
CA GLU A 70 0.18 7.86 22.51
C GLU A 70 -1.26 7.83 21.95
N LEU A 71 -1.58 6.93 21.02
CA LEU A 71 -2.93 6.67 20.53
C LEU A 71 -3.79 5.85 21.52
N GLY A 72 -3.18 5.33 22.59
CA GLY A 72 -3.84 4.50 23.60
C GLY A 72 -4.10 3.06 23.14
N PHE A 73 -3.33 2.54 22.17
CA PHE A 73 -3.37 1.13 21.81
C PHE A 73 -2.70 0.32 22.93
N THR A 74 -3.33 -0.75 23.38
CA THR A 74 -2.88 -1.52 24.55
C THR A 74 -2.37 -2.91 24.21
N ASN A 75 -2.60 -3.37 22.97
CA ASN A 75 -2.31 -4.75 22.59
C ASN A 75 -1.63 -4.81 21.20
N PHE A 76 -0.31 -4.71 21.17
CA PHE A 76 0.46 -4.79 19.93
C PHE A 76 1.79 -5.52 20.11
N GLY A 77 2.30 -6.06 19.02
CA GLY A 77 3.60 -6.76 18.94
C GLY A 77 4.32 -6.45 17.63
N PHE A 78 5.54 -6.94 17.54
CA PHE A 78 6.41 -6.74 16.39
C PHE A 78 7.01 -8.08 15.97
N LEU A 79 6.88 -8.41 14.69
CA LEU A 79 7.43 -9.60 14.07
C LEU A 79 8.52 -9.18 13.08
N ASP A 80 9.70 -9.71 13.27
CA ASP A 80 10.83 -9.55 12.36
C ASP A 80 11.13 -10.92 11.76
N LEU A 81 10.31 -11.30 10.77
CA LEU A 81 10.35 -12.60 10.15
C LEU A 81 11.58 -12.73 9.24
N SER A 82 12.23 -13.87 9.28
CA SER A 82 13.23 -14.32 8.30
C SER A 82 12.62 -15.33 7.32
N GLU A 83 13.33 -15.67 6.25
CA GLU A 83 12.86 -16.61 5.22
C GLU A 83 12.47 -17.99 5.81
N ASP A 84 13.13 -18.42 6.88
CA ASP A 84 12.88 -19.71 7.52
C ASP A 84 11.69 -19.70 8.51
N GLU A 85 11.15 -18.54 8.86
CA GLU A 85 10.09 -18.38 9.87
C GLU A 85 8.67 -18.26 9.32
N GLY A 86 8.51 -18.31 8.02
CA GLY A 86 7.19 -18.22 7.37
C GLY A 86 6.20 -19.34 7.72
N ASP A 87 6.67 -20.42 8.32
CA ASP A 87 5.90 -21.57 8.78
C ASP A 87 6.04 -21.81 10.29
N ASP A 88 6.72 -20.92 11.02
CA ASP A 88 6.96 -21.05 12.46
C ASP A 88 5.66 -21.08 13.26
N PRO A 89 5.44 -22.09 14.14
CA PRO A 89 4.20 -22.23 14.91
C PRO A 89 3.92 -21.09 15.88
N GLU A 90 4.95 -20.45 16.47
CA GLU A 90 4.77 -19.33 17.41
C GLU A 90 4.32 -18.07 16.62
N CYS A 91 4.95 -17.80 15.48
CA CYS A 91 4.55 -16.72 14.59
C CYS A 91 3.14 -16.94 14.05
N LEU A 92 2.79 -18.16 13.64
CA LEU A 92 1.43 -18.50 13.20
C LEU A 92 0.38 -18.26 14.30
N ASP A 93 0.68 -18.57 15.56
CA ASP A 93 -0.25 -18.32 16.67
C ASP A 93 -0.44 -16.81 16.93
N LEU A 94 0.61 -16.01 16.84
CA LEU A 94 0.51 -14.55 16.92
C LEU A 94 -0.37 -13.98 15.81
N ILE A 95 -0.16 -14.38 14.56
CA ILE A 95 -0.98 -13.95 13.41
C ILE A 95 -2.44 -14.41 13.57
N LYS A 96 -2.67 -15.62 14.05
CA LYS A 96 -4.02 -16.17 14.28
C LYS A 96 -4.82 -15.30 15.25
N ASN A 97 -4.17 -14.82 16.31
CA ASN A 97 -4.81 -14.00 17.35
C ASN A 97 -4.88 -12.50 17.00
N ALA A 98 -4.18 -12.06 15.96
CA ALA A 98 -4.20 -10.67 15.54
C ALA A 98 -5.54 -10.26 14.90
N LYS A 99 -5.92 -8.99 15.10
CA LYS A 99 -7.01 -8.32 14.40
C LYS A 99 -6.50 -7.34 13.34
N THR A 100 -5.24 -6.93 13.45
CA THR A 100 -4.57 -6.12 12.45
C THR A 100 -3.18 -6.69 12.18
N ILE A 101 -2.86 -6.86 10.91
CA ILE A 101 -1.49 -7.07 10.42
C ILE A 101 -1.05 -5.80 9.74
N PHE A 102 0.05 -5.23 10.21
CA PHE A 102 0.60 -3.98 9.69
C PHE A 102 2.01 -4.19 9.12
N PHE A 103 2.15 -4.03 7.82
CA PHE A 103 3.43 -4.11 7.12
C PHE A 103 4.15 -2.76 7.15
N SER A 104 5.31 -2.69 7.78
CA SER A 104 6.13 -1.47 7.82
C SER A 104 6.80 -1.17 6.48
N GLY A 105 7.36 0.03 6.37
CA GLY A 105 8.20 0.41 5.24
C GLY A 105 9.56 -0.30 5.24
N GLY A 106 10.26 -0.20 4.10
CA GLY A 106 11.59 -0.78 3.88
C GLY A 106 11.76 -1.23 2.42
N ASP A 107 12.10 -2.50 2.22
CA ASP A 107 12.24 -3.15 0.93
C ASP A 107 11.03 -4.05 0.64
N GLN A 108 10.26 -3.71 -0.39
CA GLN A 108 9.04 -4.43 -0.76
C GLN A 108 9.31 -5.83 -1.28
N CYS A 109 10.42 -6.05 -1.99
CA CYS A 109 10.79 -7.35 -2.51
C CYS A 109 11.14 -8.31 -1.39
N LYS A 110 11.87 -7.82 -0.38
CA LYS A 110 12.19 -8.60 0.81
C LYS A 110 10.95 -9.10 1.56
N ILE A 111 9.88 -8.29 1.66
CA ILE A 111 8.60 -8.75 2.25
C ILE A 111 8.04 -9.93 1.44
N CYS A 112 8.02 -9.81 0.12
CA CYS A 112 7.51 -10.86 -0.77
C CYS A 112 8.36 -12.13 -0.72
N GLU A 113 9.69 -12.01 -0.69
CA GLU A 113 10.62 -13.14 -0.56
C GLU A 113 10.38 -13.94 0.72
N ILE A 114 10.20 -13.24 1.85
CA ILE A 114 9.97 -13.86 3.15
C ILE A 114 8.60 -14.52 3.25
N LEU A 115 7.56 -13.90 2.70
CA LEU A 115 6.18 -14.31 2.96
C LEU A 115 5.54 -15.13 1.86
N LYS A 116 5.96 -14.96 0.60
CA LYS A 116 5.31 -15.64 -0.53
C LYS A 116 5.39 -17.15 -0.38
N SER A 117 4.25 -17.81 -0.55
CA SER A 117 4.12 -19.27 -0.43
C SER A 117 4.33 -19.83 0.99
N THR A 118 4.20 -19.02 2.03
CA THR A 118 4.25 -19.46 3.43
C THR A 118 2.86 -19.63 4.05
N LYS A 119 2.77 -20.42 5.12
CA LYS A 119 1.51 -20.56 5.88
C LYS A 119 1.09 -19.26 6.56
N ILE A 120 2.04 -18.39 6.93
CA ILE A 120 1.73 -17.06 7.47
C ILE A 120 0.97 -16.23 6.44
N ALA A 121 1.45 -16.15 5.20
CA ALA A 121 0.78 -15.41 4.12
C ALA A 121 -0.62 -15.99 3.84
N ASP A 122 -0.75 -17.31 3.75
CA ASP A 122 -2.03 -17.98 3.56
C ASP A 122 -3.00 -17.67 4.71
N LEU A 123 -2.52 -17.70 5.96
CA LEU A 123 -3.34 -17.39 7.13
C LEU A 123 -3.82 -15.94 7.12
N ILE A 124 -2.94 -14.96 6.85
CA ILE A 124 -3.31 -13.55 6.74
C ILE A 124 -4.35 -13.36 5.64
N TYR A 125 -4.13 -13.98 4.46
CA TYR A 125 -5.04 -13.87 3.33
C TYR A 125 -6.42 -14.47 3.63
N ASN A 126 -6.48 -15.64 4.30
CA ASN A 126 -7.73 -16.28 4.69
C ASN A 126 -8.48 -15.46 5.74
N LYS A 127 -7.79 -14.89 6.74
CA LYS A 127 -8.39 -13.98 7.72
C LYS A 127 -8.97 -12.74 7.04
N TYR A 128 -8.23 -12.12 6.11
CA TYR A 128 -8.72 -10.98 5.32
C TYR A 128 -9.99 -11.33 4.54
N LYS A 129 -10.08 -12.54 3.99
CA LYS A 129 -11.26 -12.97 3.24
C LYS A 129 -12.48 -13.27 4.11
N GLU A 130 -12.28 -13.78 5.32
CA GLU A 130 -13.34 -14.41 6.09
C GLU A 130 -13.76 -13.65 7.35
N GLU A 131 -12.89 -12.79 7.93
CA GLU A 131 -13.16 -12.08 9.16
C GLU A 131 -13.52 -10.61 8.90
N GLU A 132 -14.73 -10.17 9.36
CA GLU A 132 -15.25 -8.80 9.14
C GLU A 132 -14.46 -7.71 9.88
N ASP A 133 -13.90 -8.02 11.04
CA ASP A 133 -13.13 -7.09 11.89
C ASP A 133 -11.62 -7.20 11.69
N PHE A 134 -11.17 -7.91 10.66
CA PHE A 134 -9.76 -8.06 10.34
C PHE A 134 -9.26 -6.95 9.40
N THR A 135 -8.10 -6.42 9.71
CA THR A 135 -7.45 -5.38 8.92
C THR A 135 -6.07 -5.86 8.44
N VAL A 136 -5.81 -5.74 7.15
CA VAL A 136 -4.46 -5.76 6.60
C VAL A 136 -4.09 -4.33 6.26
N ALA A 137 -3.00 -3.83 6.83
CA ALA A 137 -2.51 -2.48 6.56
C ALA A 137 -1.05 -2.52 6.14
N GLY A 138 -0.63 -1.56 5.32
CA GLY A 138 0.78 -1.44 4.93
C GLY A 138 1.13 -0.01 4.58
N THR A 139 2.36 0.39 4.91
CA THR A 139 2.89 1.72 4.60
C THR A 139 4.12 1.64 3.71
N SER A 140 4.23 2.54 2.73
CA SER A 140 5.37 2.60 1.80
C SER A 140 5.61 1.25 1.12
N ALA A 141 6.78 0.62 1.28
CA ALA A 141 7.09 -0.72 0.79
C ALA A 141 6.04 -1.77 1.25
N GLY A 142 5.58 -1.67 2.51
CA GLY A 142 4.53 -2.53 3.06
C GLY A 142 3.16 -2.33 2.40
N ALA A 143 2.89 -1.18 1.79
CA ALA A 143 1.70 -0.99 0.95
C ALA A 143 1.91 -1.56 -0.46
N MET A 144 3.10 -1.34 -1.04
CA MET A 144 3.41 -1.81 -2.39
C MET A 144 3.36 -3.33 -2.49
N CYS A 145 3.86 -4.07 -1.49
CA CYS A 145 3.85 -5.53 -1.50
C CYS A 145 2.43 -6.15 -1.50
N LEU A 146 1.39 -5.39 -1.10
CA LEU A 146 0.00 -5.88 -1.07
C LEU A 146 -0.67 -5.94 -2.45
N SER A 147 -0.07 -5.35 -3.48
CA SER A 147 -0.55 -5.41 -4.86
C SER A 147 -0.33 -6.78 -5.50
N SER A 148 -1.03 -7.04 -6.62
CA SER A 148 -0.79 -8.24 -7.43
C SER A 148 0.47 -8.13 -8.30
N VAL A 149 0.73 -6.94 -8.83
CA VAL A 149 1.93 -6.57 -9.58
C VAL A 149 2.59 -5.40 -8.86
N MET A 150 3.88 -5.53 -8.59
CA MET A 150 4.67 -4.59 -7.81
C MET A 150 5.80 -4.02 -8.66
N ILE A 151 6.05 -2.72 -8.53
CA ILE A 151 7.23 -2.09 -9.12
C ILE A 151 8.42 -2.40 -8.21
N ASP A 152 9.38 -3.17 -8.71
CA ASP A 152 10.65 -3.39 -8.03
C ASP A 152 11.57 -2.18 -8.21
N SER A 153 11.93 -1.88 -9.44
CA SER A 153 12.83 -0.78 -9.78
C SER A 153 12.35 -0.01 -11.01
N ALA A 154 12.77 1.24 -11.12
CA ALA A 154 12.68 2.06 -12.31
C ALA A 154 13.87 3.01 -12.32
N GLU A 155 14.72 2.94 -13.34
CA GLU A 155 15.97 3.71 -13.40
C GLU A 155 15.73 5.22 -13.60
N ASN A 156 14.71 5.56 -14.40
CA ASN A 156 14.37 6.96 -14.71
C ASN A 156 12.97 7.31 -14.20
N GLY A 157 12.90 8.09 -13.14
CA GLY A 157 11.60 8.45 -12.51
C GLY A 157 10.69 9.33 -13.38
N GLU A 158 11.24 10.09 -14.35
CA GLU A 158 10.51 11.10 -15.10
C GLU A 158 10.13 10.67 -16.53
N ALA A 159 10.91 9.80 -17.18
CA ALA A 159 10.67 9.36 -18.53
C ALA A 159 10.28 7.89 -18.59
N MET A 160 9.23 7.56 -19.34
CA MET A 160 8.91 6.17 -19.65
C MET A 160 9.80 5.73 -20.81
N LEU A 161 10.76 4.87 -20.53
CA LEU A 161 11.68 4.32 -21.52
C LEU A 161 11.49 2.80 -21.63
N GLY A 162 11.74 2.26 -22.79
CA GLY A 162 11.67 0.82 -23.03
C GLY A 162 12.65 0.07 -22.10
N ASN A 163 12.13 -0.94 -21.40
CA ASN A 163 12.85 -1.75 -20.39
C ASN A 163 13.44 -1.00 -19.19
N ASP A 164 12.87 0.16 -18.85
CA ASP A 164 13.30 0.99 -17.71
C ASP A 164 12.60 0.62 -16.41
N ILE A 165 11.59 -0.24 -16.44
CA ILE A 165 10.80 -0.65 -15.29
C ILE A 165 10.87 -2.16 -15.09
N GLU A 166 11.13 -2.57 -13.86
CA GLU A 166 11.04 -3.97 -13.46
C GLU A 166 9.78 -4.20 -12.63
N LEU A 167 8.97 -5.16 -13.09
CA LEU A 167 7.71 -5.52 -12.45
C LEU A 167 7.81 -6.96 -11.93
N VAL A 168 7.42 -7.15 -10.69
CA VAL A 168 7.42 -8.46 -10.01
C VAL A 168 6.06 -8.73 -9.38
N GLU A 169 5.82 -9.97 -8.99
CA GLU A 169 4.58 -10.34 -8.29
C GLU A 169 4.64 -9.92 -6.83
N GLY A 170 3.59 -9.25 -6.35
CA GLY A 170 3.37 -8.96 -4.94
C GLY A 170 2.61 -10.07 -4.20
N LEU A 171 2.08 -9.77 -3.02
CA LEU A 171 1.30 -10.70 -2.19
C LEU A 171 -0.15 -10.89 -2.68
N GLY A 172 -0.65 -10.05 -3.59
CA GLY A 172 -1.92 -10.23 -4.27
C GLY A 172 -3.18 -9.96 -3.44
N PHE A 173 -3.13 -9.16 -2.38
CA PHE A 173 -4.32 -8.74 -1.64
C PHE A 173 -5.25 -7.85 -2.46
N LEU A 174 -4.68 -7.04 -3.36
CA LEU A 174 -5.41 -6.17 -4.27
C LEU A 174 -4.90 -6.33 -5.70
N ASN A 175 -5.82 -6.49 -6.65
CA ASN A 175 -5.50 -6.65 -8.07
C ASN A 175 -5.23 -5.29 -8.74
N CYS A 176 -4.07 -4.72 -8.48
CA CYS A 176 -3.62 -3.41 -8.97
C CYS A 176 -2.09 -3.31 -8.93
N VAL A 177 -1.58 -2.15 -9.30
CA VAL A 177 -0.19 -1.70 -9.03
C VAL A 177 -0.27 -0.57 -7.99
N ILE A 178 0.48 -0.66 -6.91
CA ILE A 178 0.55 0.38 -5.87
C ILE A 178 1.91 1.06 -5.92
N ASP A 179 1.91 2.40 -5.92
CA ASP A 179 3.11 3.20 -5.75
C ASP A 179 2.94 4.24 -4.65
N THR A 180 3.98 4.47 -3.88
CA THR A 180 3.96 5.26 -2.65
C THR A 180 4.94 6.42 -2.72
N HIS A 181 4.86 7.39 -1.78
CA HIS A 181 5.60 8.65 -1.88
C HIS A 181 5.41 9.33 -3.24
N PHE A 182 4.24 9.12 -3.82
CA PHE A 182 3.97 9.28 -5.24
C PHE A 182 4.25 10.70 -5.75
N VAL A 183 3.68 11.69 -5.07
CA VAL A 183 3.84 13.11 -5.40
C VAL A 183 5.26 13.59 -5.11
N HIS A 184 5.76 13.29 -3.92
CA HIS A 184 7.06 13.77 -3.42
C HIS A 184 8.25 13.26 -4.22
N ARG A 185 8.13 12.09 -4.83
CA ARG A 185 9.21 11.47 -5.62
C ARG A 185 8.97 11.53 -7.13
N GLY A 186 7.95 12.27 -7.60
CA GLY A 186 7.66 12.43 -9.03
C GLY A 186 7.37 11.11 -9.76
N ARG A 187 6.66 10.17 -9.10
CA ARG A 187 6.53 8.78 -9.57
C ARG A 187 5.45 8.53 -10.62
N PHE A 188 4.84 9.60 -11.16
CA PHE A 188 3.77 9.48 -12.15
C PHE A 188 4.21 8.64 -13.36
N GLY A 189 5.39 8.91 -13.93
CA GLY A 189 5.89 8.22 -15.12
C GLY A 189 5.99 6.71 -14.92
N ARG A 190 6.58 6.25 -13.81
CA ARG A 190 6.76 4.81 -13.58
C ARG A 190 5.44 4.08 -13.31
N LEU A 191 4.49 4.69 -12.59
CA LEU A 191 3.17 4.07 -12.36
C LEU A 191 2.36 4.04 -13.66
N ALA A 192 2.38 5.12 -14.45
CA ALA A 192 1.76 5.14 -15.77
C ALA A 192 2.36 4.06 -16.69
N HIS A 193 3.69 3.89 -16.67
CA HIS A 193 4.37 2.85 -17.44
C HIS A 193 3.92 1.44 -17.03
N ALA A 194 3.83 1.16 -15.72
CA ALA A 194 3.36 -0.11 -15.20
C ALA A 194 1.95 -0.46 -15.70
N VAL A 195 1.00 0.49 -15.66
CA VAL A 195 -0.37 0.25 -16.13
C VAL A 195 -0.49 0.23 -17.66
N ILE A 196 0.44 0.83 -18.41
CA ILE A 196 0.49 0.69 -19.87
C ILE A 196 0.95 -0.71 -20.26
N ILE A 197 1.86 -1.31 -19.49
CA ILE A 197 2.29 -2.71 -19.65
C ILE A 197 1.16 -3.66 -19.25
N HIS A 198 0.43 -3.36 -18.17
CA HIS A 198 -0.69 -4.13 -17.62
C HIS A 198 -2.00 -3.33 -17.67
N PRO A 199 -2.59 -3.12 -18.87
CA PRO A 199 -3.77 -2.25 -19.02
C PRO A 199 -5.05 -2.77 -18.34
N GLU A 200 -5.05 -4.02 -17.89
CA GLU A 200 -6.10 -4.63 -17.09
C GLU A 200 -6.06 -4.22 -15.60
N LEU A 201 -4.94 -3.67 -15.13
CA LEU A 201 -4.74 -3.25 -13.74
C LEU A 201 -4.92 -1.74 -13.59
N LEU A 202 -5.39 -1.34 -12.38
CA LEU A 202 -5.34 0.05 -11.95
C LEU A 202 -3.99 0.35 -11.32
N GLY A 203 -3.47 1.56 -11.56
CA GLY A 203 -2.36 2.13 -10.80
C GLY A 203 -2.88 3.01 -9.67
N LEU A 204 -2.46 2.74 -8.45
CA LEU A 204 -2.81 3.52 -7.25
C LEU A 204 -1.56 4.23 -6.74
N GLY A 205 -1.44 5.53 -7.01
CA GLY A 205 -0.36 6.39 -6.54
C GLY A 205 -0.75 7.11 -5.27
N LEU A 206 -0.07 6.84 -4.16
CA LEU A 206 -0.40 7.43 -2.86
C LEU A 206 0.65 8.46 -2.44
N GLY A 207 0.19 9.68 -2.14
CA GLY A 207 1.00 10.72 -1.51
C GLY A 207 1.42 10.35 -0.09
N GLU A 208 2.36 11.10 0.48
CA GLU A 208 2.73 10.95 1.89
C GLU A 208 1.54 11.35 2.77
N ASP A 209 1.44 10.79 3.97
CA ASP A 209 0.31 10.96 4.90
C ASP A 209 -1.07 10.82 4.23
N THR A 210 -1.19 9.84 3.33
CA THR A 210 -2.40 9.54 2.58
C THR A 210 -2.65 8.04 2.58
N ALA A 211 -3.89 7.64 2.79
CA ALA A 211 -4.30 6.24 2.78
C ALA A 211 -5.55 6.01 1.92
N LEU A 212 -5.65 4.85 1.30
CA LEU A 212 -6.90 4.32 0.80
C LEU A 212 -7.35 3.17 1.71
N ILE A 213 -8.53 3.32 2.30
CA ILE A 213 -9.21 2.27 3.06
C ILE A 213 -10.12 1.54 2.07
N ILE A 214 -9.85 0.27 1.85
CA ILE A 214 -10.54 -0.54 0.85
C ILE A 214 -11.39 -1.59 1.54
N GLU A 215 -12.67 -1.52 1.35
CA GLU A 215 -13.68 -2.43 1.85
C GLU A 215 -14.26 -3.26 0.70
N GLU A 216 -14.73 -4.47 1.00
CA GLU A 216 -15.27 -5.42 0.01
C GLU A 216 -14.32 -5.69 -1.19
N GLY A 217 -13.04 -5.34 -1.06
CA GLY A 217 -12.02 -5.51 -2.08
C GLY A 217 -12.06 -4.51 -3.24
N HIS A 218 -12.97 -3.51 -3.23
CA HIS A 218 -13.11 -2.56 -4.33
C HIS A 218 -13.60 -1.16 -3.93
N LEU A 219 -14.25 -1.00 -2.78
CA LEU A 219 -14.73 0.31 -2.32
C LEU A 219 -13.63 1.03 -1.55
N ALA A 220 -13.02 2.01 -2.17
CA ALA A 220 -11.93 2.78 -1.58
C ALA A 220 -12.45 4.10 -0.99
N THR A 221 -11.99 4.44 0.23
CA THR A 221 -12.18 5.76 0.83
C THR A 221 -10.79 6.38 1.03
N CYS A 222 -10.57 7.57 0.49
CA CYS A 222 -9.32 8.31 0.69
C CYS A 222 -9.33 9.02 2.05
N LYS A 223 -8.19 8.95 2.76
CA LYS A 223 -7.98 9.56 4.08
C LYS A 223 -6.58 10.16 4.18
N GLY A 224 -6.45 11.25 4.94
CA GLY A 224 -5.19 11.90 5.25
C GLY A 224 -5.01 13.26 4.57
N SER A 225 -3.84 13.86 4.77
CA SER A 225 -3.56 15.24 4.40
C SER A 225 -3.11 15.46 2.95
N GLY A 226 -2.70 14.38 2.25
CA GLY A 226 -2.26 14.45 0.86
C GLY A 226 -3.33 14.00 -0.13
N MET A 227 -2.90 13.45 -1.28
CA MET A 227 -3.79 12.96 -2.33
C MET A 227 -3.43 11.53 -2.76
N ALA A 228 -4.43 10.80 -3.23
CA ALA A 228 -4.24 9.58 -3.99
C ALA A 228 -4.60 9.82 -5.47
N VAL A 229 -3.87 9.17 -6.36
CA VAL A 229 -4.06 9.23 -7.81
C VAL A 229 -4.39 7.84 -8.31
N VAL A 230 -5.47 7.72 -9.07
CA VAL A 230 -5.85 6.48 -9.76
C VAL A 230 -5.53 6.64 -11.24
N ILE A 231 -4.72 5.73 -11.80
CA ILE A 231 -4.37 5.72 -13.22
C ILE A 231 -4.94 4.46 -13.85
N SER A 232 -5.65 4.61 -14.98
CA SER A 232 -6.18 3.48 -15.75
C SER A 232 -5.73 3.56 -17.21
N ALA A 233 -5.29 2.43 -17.74
CA ALA A 233 -5.01 2.25 -19.16
C ALA A 233 -6.05 1.35 -19.87
N ARG A 234 -7.20 1.05 -19.25
CA ARG A 234 -8.24 0.21 -19.88
C ARG A 234 -8.80 0.79 -21.17
N ALA A 235 -8.81 2.12 -21.30
CA ALA A 235 -9.24 2.80 -22.50
C ALA A 235 -8.08 3.13 -23.47
N LEU A 236 -6.90 2.54 -23.27
CA LEU A 236 -5.71 2.75 -24.08
C LEU A 236 -5.99 2.47 -25.56
N LYS A 237 -5.71 3.45 -26.42
CA LYS A 237 -5.92 3.36 -27.87
C LYS A 237 -4.66 2.95 -28.61
N ARG A 238 -3.54 3.57 -28.28
CA ARG A 238 -2.26 3.34 -28.96
C ARG A 238 -1.10 3.47 -27.99
N THR A 239 -0.14 2.61 -28.14
CA THR A 239 1.15 2.64 -27.45
C THR A 239 2.20 1.89 -28.27
N ASN A 240 3.47 2.19 -28.07
CA ASN A 240 4.58 1.43 -28.60
C ASN A 240 5.24 0.52 -27.54
N VAL A 241 4.68 0.37 -26.35
CA VAL A 241 5.32 -0.30 -25.19
C VAL A 241 5.84 -1.70 -25.48
N LYS A 242 5.17 -2.44 -26.39
CA LYS A 242 5.56 -3.82 -26.76
C LYS A 242 6.71 -3.92 -27.76
N ASP A 243 6.88 -2.88 -28.59
CA ASP A 243 7.80 -2.88 -29.71
C ASP A 243 8.90 -1.84 -29.57
N VAL A 244 8.94 -1.13 -28.43
CA VAL A 244 9.91 -0.06 -28.17
C VAL A 244 11.29 -0.66 -27.91
N GLU A 245 12.33 -0.08 -28.52
CA GLU A 245 13.72 -0.45 -28.25
C GLU A 245 14.13 -0.06 -26.84
N ASN A 246 15.11 -0.79 -26.29
CA ASN A 246 15.65 -0.49 -24.96
C ASN A 246 16.16 0.96 -24.87
N GLY A 247 15.68 1.72 -23.87
CA GLY A 247 16.02 3.10 -23.65
C GLY A 247 15.33 4.10 -24.61
N ALA A 248 14.50 3.65 -25.55
CA ALA A 248 13.72 4.56 -26.39
C ALA A 248 12.40 4.96 -25.72
N PRO A 249 11.89 6.19 -25.98
CA PRO A 249 10.70 6.71 -25.30
C PRO A 249 9.42 5.91 -25.58
N VAL A 250 8.64 5.67 -24.53
CA VAL A 250 7.31 5.08 -24.59
C VAL A 250 6.25 6.17 -24.71
N PHE A 251 5.27 5.98 -25.59
CA PHE A 251 4.08 6.82 -25.64
C PHE A 251 2.82 6.01 -25.34
N ALA A 252 1.80 6.70 -24.88
CA ALA A 252 0.46 6.15 -24.68
C ALA A 252 -0.61 7.20 -25.03
N GLU A 253 -1.68 6.75 -25.69
CA GLU A 253 -2.83 7.58 -26.00
C GLU A 253 -4.06 7.10 -25.26
N ASN A 254 -4.71 8.01 -24.51
CA ASN A 254 -5.96 7.78 -23.80
C ASN A 254 -5.82 6.91 -22.54
N ILE A 255 -4.93 7.35 -21.64
CA ILE A 255 -4.96 6.92 -20.22
C ILE A 255 -5.86 7.88 -19.44
N THR A 256 -6.54 7.41 -18.41
CA THR A 256 -7.35 8.23 -17.51
C THR A 256 -6.66 8.40 -16.17
N VAL A 257 -6.91 9.55 -15.53
CA VAL A 257 -6.34 9.89 -14.23
C VAL A 257 -7.41 10.54 -13.37
N ASP A 258 -7.67 9.96 -12.21
CA ASP A 258 -8.53 10.52 -11.17
C ASP A 258 -7.70 10.90 -9.94
N ILE A 259 -8.06 12.00 -9.29
CA ILE A 259 -7.40 12.52 -8.09
C ILE A 259 -8.39 12.45 -6.93
N LEU A 260 -7.98 11.80 -5.84
CA LEU A 260 -8.76 11.63 -4.64
C LEU A 260 -8.10 12.38 -3.48
N ILE A 261 -8.90 13.10 -2.71
CA ILE A 261 -8.52 13.79 -1.47
C ILE A 261 -9.30 13.22 -0.30
N ASP A 262 -9.02 13.68 0.91
CA ASP A 262 -9.72 13.22 2.12
C ASP A 262 -11.25 13.20 1.93
N GLY A 263 -11.87 12.12 2.34
CA GLY A 263 -13.31 11.87 2.25
C GLY A 263 -13.81 11.40 0.88
N CYS A 264 -13.03 11.48 -0.21
CA CYS A 264 -13.43 10.94 -1.50
C CYS A 264 -13.62 9.43 -1.42
N LYS A 265 -14.71 8.94 -2.02
CA LYS A 265 -14.98 7.51 -2.20
C LYS A 265 -14.87 7.13 -3.67
N TYR A 266 -14.28 5.98 -3.93
CA TYR A 266 -14.02 5.49 -5.29
C TYR A 266 -14.31 4.00 -5.39
N ASP A 267 -15.02 3.61 -6.43
CA ASP A 267 -15.22 2.20 -6.75
C ASP A 267 -14.14 1.76 -7.77
N LEU A 268 -13.17 0.98 -7.29
CA LEU A 268 -12.06 0.47 -8.11
C LEU A 268 -12.54 -0.50 -9.20
N SER A 269 -13.70 -1.11 -9.06
CA SER A 269 -14.23 -2.07 -10.05
C SER A 269 -14.89 -1.38 -11.24
N SER A 270 -15.61 -0.29 -11.00
CA SER A 270 -16.26 0.52 -12.04
C SER A 270 -15.43 1.73 -12.47
N GLU A 271 -14.33 2.02 -11.77
CA GLU A 271 -13.46 3.19 -12.00
C GLU A 271 -14.20 4.51 -11.90
N GLN A 272 -15.00 4.67 -10.83
CA GLN A 272 -15.82 5.86 -10.67
C GLN A 272 -15.74 6.43 -9.25
N LEU A 273 -15.71 7.78 -9.18
CA LEU A 273 -15.99 8.49 -7.95
C LEU A 273 -17.45 8.25 -7.53
N ILE A 274 -17.61 7.89 -6.25
CA ILE A 274 -18.93 7.77 -5.63
C ILE A 274 -19.28 9.15 -5.08
N ILE A 275 -20.22 9.82 -5.77
CA ILE A 275 -20.76 11.11 -5.34
C ILE A 275 -21.98 10.84 -4.47
N ASN A 276 -21.92 11.27 -3.19
CA ASN A 276 -23.05 11.17 -2.26
C ASN A 276 -24.08 12.25 -2.54
#